data_549d916d06807b1b7141ec7a3e61cf38
#
_entry.id   549d916d06807b1b7141ec7a3e61cf38
#
_cell.length_a   1.000
_cell.length_b   1.000
_cell.length_c   1.000
_cell.angle_alpha   90.00
_cell.angle_beta   90.00
_cell.angle_gamma   90.00
#
_symmetry.space_group_name_H-M   'P 1'
#
loop_
_entity.id
_entity.type
_entity.pdbx_description
1 polymer ?
#
loop_
_entity_poly.entity_id
_entity_poly.type
_entity_poly.pdbx_seq_one_letter_code
_entity_poly.pdbx_strand_id
1 'polypeptide(L)'
;MRQRTPVSIGKHTTNANGGVPMNLHSILFWALWAAWIIMEIVVNLRARSLRKQSSGATTKADRGSVWFIFGGMYILILIAFFLSMNGIGLMPTWVPYVGNAVMACGITMRYSAITQLGRYFSSTVQIASGQTVIQTGWYRKIRHPAYTGGWLIAVGLGLGLDTWVGTVIIAIGLFAIYLRRIRVEEQALVSHLGSSYSHYRQNTYHMFPWIW
;
A
#
# COMPACT_ATOMS: atom_id res chain seq x y z
N MET A 1 -44.97 -30.81 10.09
CA MET A 1 -44.64 -29.44 10.55
C MET A 1 -43.19 -29.41 11.00
N ARG A 2 -42.29 -28.83 10.17
CA ARG A 2 -40.84 -28.60 10.52
C ARG A 2 -40.74 -27.20 11.09
N GLN A 3 -40.44 -27.10 12.39
CA GLN A 3 -40.12 -25.84 13.03
C GLN A 3 -38.76 -25.34 12.47
N ARG A 4 -38.76 -24.14 11.88
CA ARG A 4 -37.55 -23.41 11.52
C ARG A 4 -37.01 -22.76 12.78
N THR A 5 -35.81 -23.16 13.20
CA THR A 5 -35.07 -22.44 14.23
C THR A 5 -34.71 -21.04 13.72
N PRO A 6 -34.91 -19.98 14.47
CA PRO A 6 -34.52 -18.63 14.07
C PRO A 6 -32.98 -18.52 14.07
N VAL A 7 -32.45 -18.01 12.98
CA VAL A 7 -31.05 -17.61 12.88
C VAL A 7 -30.80 -16.49 13.87
N SER A 8 -29.96 -16.74 14.85
CA SER A 8 -29.54 -15.75 15.85
C SER A 8 -28.71 -14.69 15.15
N ILE A 9 -29.30 -13.56 14.81
CA ILE A 9 -28.57 -12.34 14.42
C ILE A 9 -27.83 -11.89 15.68
N GLY A 10 -26.50 -11.93 15.64
CA GLY A 10 -25.61 -11.53 16.71
C GLY A 10 -25.99 -10.13 17.22
N LYS A 11 -26.55 -10.06 18.45
CA LYS A 11 -26.83 -8.81 19.13
C LYS A 11 -25.53 -8.08 19.40
N HIS A 12 -25.32 -6.94 18.75
CA HIS A 12 -24.33 -5.97 19.20
C HIS A 12 -24.68 -5.56 20.62
N THR A 13 -23.96 -6.05 21.61
CA THR A 13 -24.09 -5.62 23.00
C THR A 13 -23.53 -4.20 23.10
N THR A 14 -24.40 -3.22 23.19
CA THR A 14 -24.05 -1.85 23.58
C THR A 14 -23.75 -1.81 25.07
N ASN A 15 -22.63 -1.21 25.45
CA ASN A 15 -22.32 -0.91 26.85
C ASN A 15 -23.31 0.15 27.41
N ALA A 16 -23.43 0.22 28.73
CA ALA A 16 -24.31 1.15 29.47
C ALA A 16 -24.10 2.65 29.07
N ASN A 17 -23.02 2.99 28.41
CA ASN A 17 -22.71 4.34 27.93
C ASN A 17 -22.96 4.54 26.40
N GLY A 18 -23.69 3.65 25.74
CA GLY A 18 -24.07 3.77 24.33
C GLY A 18 -22.91 3.57 23.31
N GLY A 19 -21.70 3.31 23.77
CA GLY A 19 -20.52 3.03 22.92
C GLY A 19 -20.44 1.55 22.57
N VAL A 20 -20.17 1.23 21.29
CA VAL A 20 -19.79 -0.13 20.88
C VAL A 20 -18.40 -0.41 21.50
N PRO A 21 -18.23 -1.48 22.31
CA PRO A 21 -16.93 -1.79 22.88
C PRO A 21 -15.94 -2.05 21.73
N MET A 22 -14.86 -1.26 21.66
CA MET A 22 -13.81 -1.48 20.69
C MET A 22 -13.11 -2.81 21.03
N ASN A 23 -13.24 -3.78 20.14
CA ASN A 23 -12.54 -5.05 20.28
C ASN A 23 -11.04 -4.86 19.96
N LEU A 24 -10.20 -5.81 20.38
CA LEU A 24 -8.74 -5.75 20.17
C LEU A 24 -8.38 -5.54 18.70
N HIS A 25 -9.09 -6.19 17.77
CA HIS A 25 -8.89 -6.01 16.33
C HIS A 25 -9.04 -4.54 15.93
N SER A 26 -10.12 -3.86 16.34
CA SER A 26 -10.38 -2.47 15.99
C SER A 26 -9.31 -1.52 16.54
N ILE A 27 -8.83 -1.76 17.77
CA ILE A 27 -7.72 -0.98 18.34
C ILE A 27 -6.45 -1.14 17.52
N LEU A 28 -6.08 -2.38 17.20
CA LEU A 28 -4.90 -2.69 16.37
C LEU A 28 -5.03 -2.09 14.96
N PHE A 29 -6.21 -2.19 14.34
CA PHE A 29 -6.48 -1.64 13.01
C PHE A 29 -6.26 -0.13 12.96
N TRP A 30 -6.86 0.62 13.88
CA TRP A 30 -6.70 2.07 13.91
C TRP A 30 -5.29 2.51 14.29
N ALA A 31 -4.61 1.76 15.18
CA ALA A 31 -3.22 2.01 15.52
C ALA A 31 -2.29 1.80 14.31
N LEU A 32 -2.47 0.72 13.55
CA LEU A 32 -1.70 0.44 12.33
C LEU A 32 -2.01 1.47 11.23
N TRP A 33 -3.27 1.87 11.09
CA TRP A 33 -3.67 2.91 10.14
C TRP A 33 -2.98 4.24 10.47
N ALA A 34 -3.00 4.65 11.73
CA ALA A 34 -2.31 5.85 12.19
C ALA A 34 -0.78 5.74 11.99
N ALA A 35 -0.18 4.59 12.33
CA ALA A 35 1.24 4.33 12.11
C ALA A 35 1.63 4.43 10.63
N TRP A 36 0.80 3.90 9.72
CA TRP A 36 1.01 4.04 8.28
C TRP A 36 1.00 5.51 7.84
N ILE A 37 -0.01 6.29 8.24
CA ILE A 37 -0.09 7.72 7.89
C ILE A 37 1.14 8.48 8.41
N ILE A 38 1.51 8.26 9.66
CA ILE A 38 2.71 8.88 10.27
C ILE A 38 3.97 8.49 9.47
N MET A 39 4.11 7.22 9.14
CA MET A 39 5.23 6.71 8.34
C MET A 39 5.29 7.40 6.98
N GLU A 40 4.17 7.52 6.24
CA GLU A 40 4.13 8.22 4.95
C GLU A 40 4.56 9.69 5.07
N ILE A 41 4.10 10.39 6.11
CA ILE A 41 4.50 11.78 6.36
C ILE A 41 6.01 11.84 6.62
N VAL A 42 6.53 11.03 7.53
CA VAL A 42 7.94 11.03 7.92
C VAL A 42 8.86 10.71 6.74
N VAL A 43 8.56 9.67 5.96
CA VAL A 43 9.41 9.28 4.82
C VAL A 43 9.39 10.33 3.72
N ASN A 44 8.23 10.95 3.45
CA ASN A 44 8.14 12.03 2.46
C ASN A 44 8.88 13.29 2.91
N LEU A 45 8.80 13.68 4.18
CA LEU A 45 9.55 14.83 4.72
C LEU A 45 11.07 14.58 4.66
N ARG A 46 11.53 13.39 5.08
CA ARG A 46 12.94 12.98 4.98
C ARG A 46 13.44 13.00 3.53
N ALA A 47 12.69 12.41 2.61
CA ALA A 47 13.06 12.39 1.20
C ALA A 47 13.16 13.81 0.59
N ARG A 48 12.27 14.72 0.98
CA ARG A 48 12.34 16.14 0.59
C ARG A 48 13.58 16.83 1.15
N SER A 49 13.91 16.58 2.41
CA SER A 49 15.10 17.14 3.06
C SER A 49 16.38 16.66 2.40
N LEU A 50 16.55 15.35 2.19
CA LEU A 50 17.71 14.78 1.53
C LEU A 50 17.91 15.31 0.10
N ARG A 51 16.82 15.51 -0.64
CA ARG A 51 16.87 16.08 -1.99
C ARG A 51 17.29 17.56 -2.01
N LYS A 52 16.84 18.34 -1.05
CA LYS A 52 17.25 19.75 -0.93
C LYS A 52 18.76 19.90 -0.69
N GLN A 53 19.36 18.94 0.00
CA GLN A 53 20.81 18.93 0.26
C GLN A 53 21.63 18.47 -0.97
N SER A 54 21.01 17.76 -1.91
CA SER A 54 21.66 17.34 -3.15
C SER A 54 21.40 18.43 -4.19
N SER A 55 22.39 19.29 -4.44
CA SER A 55 22.33 20.48 -5.35
C SER A 55 22.13 20.16 -6.84
N GLY A 56 21.45 19.06 -7.19
CA GLY A 56 21.27 18.61 -8.56
C GLY A 56 19.88 18.89 -9.12
N ALA A 57 19.83 19.27 -10.39
CA ALA A 57 18.59 19.40 -11.16
C ALA A 57 17.81 18.08 -11.17
N THR A 58 16.53 18.10 -10.84
CA THR A 58 15.63 16.96 -10.96
C THR A 58 14.79 17.10 -12.22
N THR A 59 14.79 16.10 -13.08
CA THR A 59 13.89 16.05 -14.24
C THR A 59 12.55 15.48 -13.79
N LYS A 60 11.49 16.25 -13.91
CA LYS A 60 10.13 15.79 -13.63
C LYS A 60 9.59 15.02 -14.85
N ALA A 61 9.45 13.72 -14.73
CA ALA A 61 8.91 12.89 -15.80
C ALA A 61 7.36 12.81 -15.77
N ASP A 62 6.73 13.16 -14.63
CA ASP A 62 5.27 13.05 -14.50
C ASP A 62 4.70 14.14 -13.58
N ARG A 63 3.66 14.86 -14.03
CA ARG A 63 3.02 15.95 -13.29
C ARG A 63 1.71 15.58 -12.60
N GLY A 64 1.18 14.37 -12.72
CA GLY A 64 -0.18 14.09 -12.24
C GLY A 64 -0.42 12.72 -11.61
N SER A 65 0.48 11.74 -11.80
CA SER A 65 0.20 10.34 -11.42
C SER A 65 0.08 10.14 -9.90
N VAL A 66 0.69 11.00 -9.09
CA VAL A 66 0.57 10.94 -7.62
C VAL A 66 -0.87 11.18 -7.18
N TRP A 67 -1.51 12.19 -7.73
CA TRP A 67 -2.91 12.49 -7.42
C TRP A 67 -3.84 11.38 -7.89
N PHE A 68 -3.51 10.73 -9.01
CA PHE A 68 -4.26 9.58 -9.51
C PHE A 68 -4.13 8.36 -8.58
N ILE A 69 -2.94 8.14 -7.99
CA ILE A 69 -2.73 7.06 -7.02
C ILE A 69 -3.51 7.35 -5.72
N PHE A 70 -3.33 8.53 -5.14
CA PHE A 70 -4.01 8.88 -3.88
C PHE A 70 -5.53 8.96 -4.05
N GLY A 71 -6.01 9.60 -5.12
CA GLY A 71 -7.44 9.69 -5.42
C GLY A 71 -8.07 8.33 -5.68
N GLY A 72 -7.41 7.51 -6.52
CA GLY A 72 -7.88 6.15 -6.81
C GLY A 72 -7.89 5.27 -5.57
N MET A 73 -6.83 5.28 -4.77
CA MET A 73 -6.76 4.54 -3.51
C MET A 73 -7.86 5.00 -2.54
N TYR A 74 -8.08 6.31 -2.40
CA TYR A 74 -9.13 6.84 -1.53
C TYR A 74 -10.52 6.36 -1.97
N ILE A 75 -10.82 6.40 -3.27
CA ILE A 75 -12.10 5.89 -3.81
C ILE A 75 -12.27 4.40 -3.52
N LEU A 76 -11.22 3.58 -3.74
CA LEU A 76 -11.27 2.15 -3.45
C LEU A 76 -11.53 1.86 -1.97
N ILE A 77 -10.91 2.62 -1.07
CA ILE A 77 -11.12 2.51 0.39
C ILE A 77 -12.55 2.91 0.75
N LEU A 78 -13.08 4.00 0.19
CA LEU A 78 -14.46 4.42 0.43
C LEU A 78 -15.47 3.37 -0.04
N ILE A 79 -15.24 2.73 -1.20
CA ILE A 79 -16.09 1.63 -1.69
C ILE A 79 -16.04 0.46 -0.70
N ALA A 80 -14.86 0.04 -0.27
CA ALA A 80 -14.71 -1.06 0.67
C ALA A 80 -15.37 -0.74 2.02
N PHE A 81 -15.21 0.48 2.51
CA PHE A 81 -15.87 0.95 3.74
C PHE A 81 -17.40 0.93 3.61
N PHE A 82 -17.93 1.42 2.49
CA PHE A 82 -19.37 1.37 2.20
C PHE A 82 -19.90 -0.07 2.17
N LEU A 83 -19.19 -1.00 1.52
CA LEU A 83 -19.55 -2.41 1.48
C LEU A 83 -19.55 -3.04 2.87
N SER A 84 -18.54 -2.77 3.68
CA SER A 84 -18.43 -3.22 5.07
C SER A 84 -19.62 -2.71 5.91
N MET A 85 -19.93 -1.42 5.83
CA MET A 85 -21.06 -0.81 6.57
C MET A 85 -22.41 -1.41 6.20
N ASN A 86 -22.57 -1.90 4.98
CA ASN A 86 -23.80 -2.57 4.51
C ASN A 86 -23.77 -4.09 4.71
N GLY A 87 -22.77 -4.63 5.40
CA GLY A 87 -22.65 -6.06 5.66
C GLY A 87 -22.39 -6.90 4.42
N ILE A 88 -21.86 -6.30 3.33
CA ILE A 88 -21.62 -7.00 2.06
C ILE A 88 -20.25 -7.67 2.10
N GLY A 89 -20.25 -9.00 1.99
CA GLY A 89 -19.02 -9.80 1.94
C GLY A 89 -18.33 -9.92 3.30
N LEU A 90 -19.11 -10.05 4.38
CA LEU A 90 -18.56 -10.28 5.73
C LEU A 90 -17.70 -11.55 5.77
N MET A 91 -16.68 -11.53 6.59
CA MET A 91 -15.69 -12.59 6.74
C MET A 91 -15.75 -13.23 8.15
N PRO A 92 -15.17 -14.43 8.33
CA PRO A 92 -14.99 -15.00 9.67
C PRO A 92 -14.21 -14.05 10.58
N THR A 93 -14.55 -14.01 11.87
CA THR A 93 -14.05 -13.04 12.87
C THR A 93 -12.52 -13.04 13.07
N TRP A 94 -11.81 -14.07 12.62
CA TRP A 94 -10.36 -14.15 12.68
C TRP A 94 -9.67 -13.45 11.49
N VAL A 95 -10.36 -13.29 10.35
CA VAL A 95 -9.77 -12.72 9.12
C VAL A 95 -9.30 -11.28 9.29
N PRO A 96 -10.03 -10.38 9.97
CA PRO A 96 -9.55 -9.03 10.26
C PRO A 96 -8.22 -8.98 11.03
N TYR A 97 -7.92 -9.97 11.89
CA TYR A 97 -6.61 -10.07 12.54
C TYR A 97 -5.48 -10.41 11.56
N VAL A 98 -5.77 -11.30 10.59
CA VAL A 98 -4.84 -11.54 9.46
C VAL A 98 -4.63 -10.25 8.66
N GLY A 99 -5.69 -9.47 8.44
CA GLY A 99 -5.62 -8.15 7.81
C GLY A 99 -4.64 -7.21 8.54
N ASN A 100 -4.72 -7.16 9.86
CA ASN A 100 -3.78 -6.38 10.68
C ASN A 100 -2.32 -6.87 10.52
N ALA A 101 -2.10 -8.17 10.50
CA ALA A 101 -0.76 -8.74 10.29
C ALA A 101 -0.21 -8.41 8.88
N VAL A 102 -1.03 -8.55 7.83
CA VAL A 102 -0.66 -8.19 6.46
C VAL A 102 -0.34 -6.70 6.34
N MET A 103 -1.14 -5.84 6.98
CA MET A 103 -0.91 -4.40 7.01
C MET A 103 0.43 -4.06 7.70
N ALA A 104 0.72 -4.68 8.85
CA ALA A 104 1.99 -4.49 9.56
C ALA A 104 3.20 -4.92 8.72
N CYS A 105 3.13 -6.08 8.06
CA CYS A 105 4.15 -6.53 7.10
C CYS A 105 4.33 -5.54 5.95
N GLY A 106 3.24 -5.03 5.39
CA GLY A 106 3.26 -4.03 4.33
C GLY A 106 3.93 -2.73 4.75
N ILE A 107 3.62 -2.22 5.96
CA ILE A 107 4.24 -1.01 6.54
C ILE A 107 5.75 -1.22 6.69
N THR A 108 6.16 -2.34 7.26
CA THR A 108 7.57 -2.68 7.48
C THR A 108 8.34 -2.78 6.16
N MET A 109 7.76 -3.48 5.17
CA MET A 109 8.37 -3.63 3.85
C MET A 109 8.49 -2.28 3.14
N ARG A 110 7.42 -1.47 3.14
CA ARG A 110 7.41 -0.16 2.49
C ARG A 110 8.40 0.80 3.13
N TYR A 111 8.43 0.88 4.46
CA TYR A 111 9.38 1.71 5.19
C TYR A 111 10.83 1.33 4.87
N SER A 112 11.16 0.04 4.95
CA SER A 112 12.52 -0.44 4.67
C SER A 112 12.91 -0.24 3.20
N ALA A 113 12.01 -0.44 2.26
CA ALA A 113 12.26 -0.17 0.85
C ALA A 113 12.55 1.31 0.58
N ILE A 114 11.74 2.22 1.15
CA ILE A 114 11.94 3.67 0.97
C ILE A 114 13.25 4.12 1.62
N THR A 115 13.60 3.61 2.80
CA THR A 115 14.87 3.96 3.46
C THR A 115 16.08 3.47 2.69
N GLN A 116 16.01 2.32 2.00
CA GLN A 116 17.05 1.83 1.11
C GLN A 116 17.27 2.74 -0.12
N LEU A 117 16.21 3.32 -0.69
CA LEU A 117 16.34 4.32 -1.76
C LEU A 117 16.93 5.65 -1.27
N GLY A 118 16.69 6.00 -0.02
CA GLY A 118 17.18 7.24 0.58
C GLY A 118 16.84 8.49 -0.25
N ARG A 119 17.88 9.23 -0.70
CA ARG A 119 17.71 10.46 -1.50
C ARG A 119 17.05 10.26 -2.87
N TYR A 120 17.07 9.05 -3.40
CA TYR A 120 16.48 8.72 -4.71
C TYR A 120 14.97 8.44 -4.60
N PHE A 121 14.44 8.26 -3.40
CA PHE A 121 13.01 8.11 -3.23
C PHE A 121 12.25 9.39 -3.57
N SER A 122 11.20 9.23 -4.37
CA SER A 122 10.24 10.29 -4.67
C SER A 122 8.83 9.74 -4.81
N SER A 123 7.85 10.42 -4.24
CA SER A 123 6.43 10.15 -4.49
C SER A 123 6.00 10.52 -5.92
N THR A 124 6.73 11.41 -6.59
CA THR A 124 6.55 11.76 -8.02
C THR A 124 7.63 11.08 -8.87
N VAL A 125 7.39 10.80 -10.16
CA VAL A 125 8.45 10.29 -11.06
C VAL A 125 9.45 11.41 -11.29
N GLN A 126 10.57 11.33 -10.58
CA GLN A 126 11.68 12.27 -10.68
C GLN A 126 12.98 11.48 -10.65
N ILE A 127 13.92 11.88 -11.48
CA ILE A 127 15.25 11.32 -11.50
C ILE A 127 16.18 12.33 -10.84
N ALA A 128 16.90 11.88 -9.82
CA ALA A 128 17.86 12.71 -9.11
C ALA A 128 19.18 12.76 -9.89
N SER A 129 19.89 13.90 -9.82
CA SER A 129 21.24 14.00 -10.36
C SER A 129 22.16 12.96 -9.72
N GLY A 130 22.95 12.26 -10.55
CA GLY A 130 23.84 11.19 -10.09
C GLY A 130 23.11 9.95 -9.53
N GLN A 131 21.85 9.72 -9.94
CA GLN A 131 21.11 8.54 -9.55
C GLN A 131 21.80 7.28 -10.10
N THR A 132 21.92 6.27 -9.22
CA THR A 132 22.43 4.94 -9.56
C THR A 132 21.35 3.90 -9.29
N VAL A 133 21.48 2.73 -9.92
CA VAL A 133 20.58 1.59 -9.68
C VAL A 133 20.91 0.98 -8.32
N ILE A 134 19.96 1.05 -7.39
CA ILE A 134 20.08 0.38 -6.10
C ILE A 134 19.73 -1.10 -6.28
N GLN A 135 20.65 -1.99 -5.87
CA GLN A 135 20.52 -3.45 -6.03
C GLN A 135 20.73 -4.20 -4.71
N THR A 136 20.53 -3.53 -3.57
CA THR A 136 20.70 -4.11 -2.24
C THR A 136 19.36 -4.34 -1.54
N GLY A 137 19.34 -5.18 -0.52
CA GLY A 137 18.15 -5.46 0.27
C GLY A 137 16.99 -5.99 -0.59
N TRP A 138 15.83 -5.38 -0.48
CA TRP A 138 14.64 -5.75 -1.28
C TRP A 138 14.87 -5.59 -2.78
N TYR A 139 15.62 -4.56 -3.19
CA TYR A 139 15.92 -4.23 -4.59
C TYR A 139 16.82 -5.27 -5.28
N ARG A 140 17.39 -6.20 -4.54
CA ARG A 140 18.14 -7.33 -5.13
C ARG A 140 17.24 -8.29 -5.93
N LYS A 141 15.97 -8.41 -5.55
CA LYS A 141 15.04 -9.36 -6.17
C LYS A 141 13.81 -8.69 -6.79
N ILE A 142 13.37 -7.57 -6.22
CA ILE A 142 12.13 -6.88 -6.60
C ILE A 142 12.49 -5.43 -6.96
N ARG A 143 12.04 -4.95 -8.13
CA ARG A 143 12.32 -3.58 -8.57
C ARG A 143 11.50 -2.53 -7.83
N HIS A 144 10.27 -2.90 -7.44
CA HIS A 144 9.31 -1.98 -6.84
C HIS A 144 8.79 -2.45 -5.46
N PRO A 145 9.68 -2.73 -4.49
CA PRO A 145 9.28 -3.26 -3.19
C PRO A 145 8.44 -2.26 -2.38
N ALA A 146 8.62 -0.95 -2.60
CA ALA A 146 7.78 0.07 -1.98
C ALA A 146 6.33 0.00 -2.46
N TYR A 147 6.07 -0.35 -3.73
CA TYR A 147 4.72 -0.59 -4.23
C TYR A 147 4.14 -1.91 -3.71
N THR A 148 4.95 -2.95 -3.61
CA THR A 148 4.54 -4.22 -2.97
C THR A 148 4.08 -3.99 -1.53
N GLY A 149 4.88 -3.26 -0.73
CA GLY A 149 4.50 -2.89 0.63
C GLY A 149 3.22 -2.06 0.68
N GLY A 150 3.06 -1.06 -0.21
CA GLY A 150 1.85 -0.26 -0.31
C GLY A 150 0.61 -1.08 -0.69
N TRP A 151 0.77 -2.06 -1.57
CA TRP A 151 -0.30 -2.98 -1.96
C TRP A 151 -0.70 -3.90 -0.78
N LEU A 152 0.26 -4.44 -0.04
CA LEU A 152 0.00 -5.24 1.16
C LEU A 152 -0.73 -4.42 2.24
N ILE A 153 -0.34 -3.16 2.47
CA ILE A 153 -1.06 -2.26 3.38
C ILE A 153 -2.53 -2.14 2.99
N ALA A 154 -2.79 -1.88 1.71
CA ALA A 154 -4.15 -1.68 1.21
C ALA A 154 -5.00 -2.97 1.26
N VAL A 155 -4.42 -4.13 0.94
CA VAL A 155 -5.07 -5.44 1.09
C VAL A 155 -5.36 -5.72 2.56
N GLY A 156 -4.38 -5.50 3.45
CA GLY A 156 -4.54 -5.65 4.89
C GLY A 156 -5.65 -4.74 5.45
N LEU A 157 -5.76 -3.52 4.93
CA LEU A 157 -6.84 -2.59 5.27
C LEU A 157 -8.20 -3.13 4.81
N GLY A 158 -8.32 -3.67 3.60
CA GLY A 158 -9.55 -4.28 3.11
C GLY A 158 -10.00 -5.47 3.97
N LEU A 159 -9.07 -6.37 4.33
CA LEU A 159 -9.32 -7.47 5.26
C LEU A 159 -9.73 -6.95 6.65
N GLY A 160 -9.08 -5.89 7.13
CA GLY A 160 -9.40 -5.24 8.40
C GLY A 160 -10.76 -4.56 8.43
N LEU A 161 -11.29 -4.15 7.28
CA LEU A 161 -12.66 -3.63 7.13
C LEU A 161 -13.74 -4.73 7.10
N ASP A 162 -13.36 -6.00 7.23
CA ASP A 162 -14.27 -7.14 7.28
C ASP A 162 -15.16 -7.29 6.02
N THR A 163 -14.58 -7.06 4.82
CA THR A 163 -15.30 -7.25 3.56
C THR A 163 -14.39 -7.89 2.49
N TRP A 164 -14.65 -9.16 2.12
CA TRP A 164 -13.86 -9.82 1.09
C TRP A 164 -14.07 -9.17 -0.29
N VAL A 165 -15.29 -8.72 -0.58
CA VAL A 165 -15.60 -8.01 -1.84
C VAL A 165 -14.79 -6.72 -1.94
N GLY A 166 -14.79 -5.92 -0.87
CA GLY A 166 -14.00 -4.69 -0.80
C GLY A 166 -12.50 -4.96 -0.89
N THR A 167 -12.01 -6.03 -0.26
CA THR A 167 -10.61 -6.46 -0.34
C THR A 167 -10.20 -6.78 -1.77
N VAL A 168 -11.01 -7.54 -2.50
CA VAL A 168 -10.75 -7.89 -3.91
C VAL A 168 -10.74 -6.62 -4.79
N ILE A 169 -11.71 -5.72 -4.59
CA ILE A 169 -11.78 -4.45 -5.32
C ILE A 169 -10.50 -3.61 -5.06
N ILE A 170 -10.08 -3.48 -3.80
CA ILE A 170 -8.83 -2.77 -3.44
C ILE A 170 -7.62 -3.46 -4.09
N ALA A 171 -7.51 -4.79 -3.97
CA ALA A 171 -6.36 -5.54 -4.47
C ALA A 171 -6.18 -5.37 -5.98
N ILE A 172 -7.25 -5.55 -6.76
CA ILE A 172 -7.22 -5.46 -8.22
C ILE A 172 -7.08 -3.99 -8.66
N GLY A 173 -7.88 -3.09 -8.08
CA GLY A 173 -7.90 -1.68 -8.47
C GLY A 173 -6.56 -1.00 -8.20
N LEU A 174 -5.98 -1.19 -7.00
CA LEU A 174 -4.68 -0.60 -6.68
C LEU A 174 -3.53 -1.25 -7.47
N PHE A 175 -3.60 -2.56 -7.73
CA PHE A 175 -2.64 -3.23 -8.58
C PHE A 175 -2.63 -2.62 -9.99
N ALA A 176 -3.79 -2.42 -10.60
CA ALA A 176 -3.90 -1.78 -11.91
C ALA A 176 -3.34 -0.34 -11.93
N ILE A 177 -3.62 0.44 -10.87
CA ILE A 177 -3.06 1.79 -10.70
C ILE A 177 -1.53 1.74 -10.62
N TYR A 178 -0.98 0.82 -9.83
CA TYR A 178 0.47 0.66 -9.69
C TYR A 178 1.13 0.16 -10.97
N LEU A 179 0.52 -0.74 -11.73
CA LEU A 179 1.04 -1.16 -13.02
C LEU A 179 1.24 0.00 -13.99
N ARG A 180 0.24 0.89 -14.07
CA ARG A 180 0.36 2.10 -14.90
C ARG A 180 1.52 2.98 -14.42
N ARG A 181 1.62 3.18 -13.12
CA ARG A 181 2.67 3.99 -12.51
C ARG A 181 4.05 3.43 -12.74
N ILE A 182 4.22 2.13 -12.50
CA ILE A 182 5.49 1.41 -12.69
C ILE A 182 5.96 1.54 -14.14
N ARG A 183 5.08 1.42 -15.13
CA ARG A 183 5.45 1.59 -16.55
C ARG A 183 6.04 2.96 -16.83
N VAL A 184 5.44 4.02 -16.33
CA VAL A 184 5.94 5.40 -16.50
C VAL A 184 7.29 5.58 -15.80
N GLU A 185 7.42 5.07 -14.58
CA GLU A 185 8.65 5.14 -13.81
C GLU A 185 9.80 4.36 -14.47
N GLU A 186 9.55 3.13 -14.94
CA GLU A 186 10.56 2.32 -15.61
C GLU A 186 10.98 2.92 -16.95
N GLN A 187 10.07 3.54 -17.72
CA GLN A 187 10.43 4.26 -18.93
C GLN A 187 11.38 5.42 -18.64
N ALA A 188 11.09 6.19 -17.60
CA ALA A 188 11.96 7.29 -17.18
C ALA A 188 13.32 6.80 -16.68
N LEU A 189 13.36 5.69 -15.92
CA LEU A 189 14.61 5.09 -15.44
C LEU A 189 15.45 4.51 -16.59
N VAL A 190 14.84 3.84 -17.57
CA VAL A 190 15.54 3.34 -18.77
C VAL A 190 16.11 4.48 -19.60
N SER A 191 15.35 5.54 -19.84
CA SER A 191 15.81 6.69 -20.63
C SER A 191 16.97 7.43 -19.98
N HIS A 192 17.07 7.41 -18.64
CA HIS A 192 18.11 8.13 -17.90
C HIS A 192 19.32 7.27 -17.55
N LEU A 193 19.11 6.03 -17.10
CA LEU A 193 20.18 5.12 -16.63
C LEU A 193 20.65 4.13 -17.71
N GLY A 194 19.95 4.07 -18.85
CA GLY A 194 20.35 3.30 -20.02
C GLY A 194 20.54 1.80 -19.77
N SER A 195 21.67 1.28 -20.20
CA SER A 195 22.02 -0.14 -20.11
C SER A 195 22.09 -0.67 -18.68
N SER A 196 22.50 0.15 -17.72
CA SER A 196 22.60 -0.25 -16.31
C SER A 196 21.24 -0.66 -15.73
N TYR A 197 20.18 0.13 -16.02
CA TYR A 197 18.83 -0.21 -15.58
C TYR A 197 18.23 -1.35 -16.40
N SER A 198 18.52 -1.41 -17.70
CA SER A 198 18.06 -2.49 -18.58
C SER A 198 18.58 -3.86 -18.14
N HIS A 199 19.87 -3.94 -17.77
CA HIS A 199 20.46 -5.16 -17.22
C HIS A 199 19.83 -5.54 -15.87
N TYR A 200 19.59 -4.58 -14.98
CA TYR A 200 18.91 -4.80 -13.70
C TYR A 200 17.50 -5.38 -13.89
N ARG A 201 16.75 -4.87 -14.88
CA ARG A 201 15.39 -5.36 -15.23
C ARG A 201 15.37 -6.84 -15.62
N GLN A 202 16.39 -7.32 -16.32
CA GLN A 202 16.47 -8.72 -16.76
C GLN A 202 16.66 -9.69 -15.60
N ASN A 203 17.20 -9.22 -14.47
CA ASN A 203 17.58 -10.05 -13.33
C ASN A 203 16.66 -9.88 -12.10
N THR A 204 15.56 -9.14 -12.24
CA THR A 204 14.68 -8.81 -11.11
C THR A 204 13.21 -8.83 -11.51
N TYR A 205 12.32 -9.10 -10.53
CA TYR A 205 10.88 -9.09 -10.69
C TYR A 205 10.29 -7.68 -10.47
N HIS A 206 9.10 -7.41 -10.99
CA HIS A 206 8.45 -6.11 -10.80
C HIS A 206 8.04 -5.86 -9.34
N MET A 207 7.03 -6.56 -8.87
CA MET A 207 6.45 -6.43 -7.52
C MET A 207 6.51 -7.72 -6.72
N PHE A 208 6.24 -8.85 -7.34
CA PHE A 208 6.17 -10.15 -6.69
C PHE A 208 7.16 -11.12 -7.31
N PRO A 209 8.01 -11.81 -6.50
CA PRO A 209 8.86 -12.86 -7.01
C PRO A 209 8.03 -13.93 -7.74
N TRP A 210 8.54 -14.43 -8.86
CA TRP A 210 7.96 -15.48 -9.71
C TRP A 210 6.62 -15.16 -10.38
N ILE A 211 6.00 -14.01 -10.15
CA ILE A 211 4.71 -13.67 -10.78
C ILE A 211 4.87 -12.67 -11.92
N TRP A 212 6.02 -12.09 -12.15
CA TRP A 212 6.28 -11.10 -13.23
C TRP A 212 7.43 -10.16 -12.88
#